data_3642c25dd3a386ca5419c94f9c7ad646
#
_entry.id   3642c25dd3a386ca5419c94f9c7ad646
#
_cell.length_a   1.000
_cell.length_b   1.000
_cell.length_c   1.000
_cell.angle_alpha   90.00
_cell.angle_beta   90.00
_cell.angle_gamma   90.00
#
_symmetry.space_group_name_H-M   'P 1'
#
loop_
_entity.id
_entity.type
_entity.pdbx_description
1 polymer ?
#
loop_
_entity_poly.entity_id
_entity_poly.type
_entity_poly.pdbx_seq_one_letter_code
_entity_poly.pdbx_strand_id
1 'polypeptide(L)'
;MEKNTLTRRQMVQRMALAIGGTLVAPTVLLESCSFDPDTSTAGPERLAILDAIAETIIPRTATAGARDARIGAFIDVMIRDCYYPDMQEKLNAGIQEI
;
A
#
# COMPACT_ATOMS: atom_id res chain seq x y z
N MET A 1 -32.17 18.60 27.71
CA MET A 1 -31.57 17.84 26.58
C MET A 1 -30.07 17.71 26.82
N GLU A 2 -29.65 16.58 27.33
CA GLU A 2 -28.23 16.28 27.45
C GLU A 2 -27.68 16.08 26.03
N LYS A 3 -26.76 16.93 25.64
CA LYS A 3 -25.96 16.71 24.45
C LYS A 3 -25.04 15.51 24.73
N ASN A 4 -25.48 14.33 24.33
CA ASN A 4 -24.63 13.15 24.30
C ASN A 4 -23.48 13.38 23.30
N THR A 5 -22.47 14.11 23.71
CA THR A 5 -21.25 14.27 22.95
C THR A 5 -20.46 12.96 23.07
N LEU A 6 -20.61 12.11 22.09
CA LEU A 6 -19.84 10.89 21.98
C LEU A 6 -18.37 11.26 21.72
N THR A 7 -17.49 10.76 22.56
CA THR A 7 -16.06 10.86 22.27
C THR A 7 -15.70 9.99 21.06
N ARG A 8 -14.64 10.35 20.32
CA ARG A 8 -14.16 9.59 19.17
C ARG A 8 -13.99 8.10 19.49
N ARG A 9 -13.49 7.79 20.67
CA ARG A 9 -13.31 6.42 21.16
C ARG A 9 -14.63 5.69 21.35
N GLN A 10 -15.63 6.36 21.93
CA GLN A 10 -16.97 5.79 22.11
C GLN A 10 -17.68 5.58 20.77
N MET A 11 -17.45 6.45 19.82
CA MET A 11 -17.96 6.33 18.45
C MET A 11 -17.42 5.07 17.78
N VAL A 12 -16.13 4.85 17.81
CA VAL A 12 -15.48 3.65 17.26
C VAL A 12 -15.97 2.38 17.97
N GLN A 13 -16.10 2.39 19.30
CA GLN A 13 -16.60 1.25 20.05
C GLN A 13 -18.06 0.91 19.70
N ARG A 14 -18.91 1.92 19.55
CA ARG A 14 -20.32 1.71 19.17
C ARG A 14 -20.47 1.25 17.73
N MET A 15 -19.64 1.76 16.81
CA MET A 15 -19.60 1.27 15.43
C MET A 15 -19.15 -0.18 15.37
N ALA A 16 -18.13 -0.55 16.12
CA ALA A 16 -17.65 -1.94 16.19
C ALA A 16 -18.73 -2.89 16.72
N LEU A 17 -19.53 -2.45 17.70
CA LEU A 17 -20.66 -3.22 18.23
C LEU A 17 -21.85 -3.28 17.25
N ALA A 18 -22.09 -2.21 16.49
CA ALA A 18 -23.23 -2.13 15.55
C ALA A 18 -22.98 -2.93 14.26
N ILE A 19 -21.74 -3.01 13.79
CA ILE A 19 -21.36 -3.76 12.57
C ILE A 19 -21.30 -5.28 12.82
N GLY A 20 -21.59 -5.68 14.02
CA GLY A 20 -21.65 -7.07 14.39
C GLY A 20 -20.66 -7.41 15.47
N GLY A 21 -21.09 -7.29 16.66
CA GLY A 21 -20.48 -7.96 17.80
C GLY A 21 -20.40 -9.47 17.63
N THR A 22 -20.60 -9.96 16.44
CA THR A 22 -20.53 -11.35 16.06
C THR A 22 -19.40 -11.54 15.05
N LEU A 23 -18.21 -11.93 15.58
CA LEU A 23 -17.31 -12.85 14.88
C LEU A 23 -16.77 -12.41 13.50
N VAL A 24 -16.59 -11.12 13.24
CA VAL A 24 -15.53 -10.75 12.30
C VAL A 24 -14.24 -11.02 13.06
N ALA A 25 -13.64 -12.15 12.79
CA ALA A 25 -12.41 -12.55 13.43
C ALA A 25 -11.42 -11.39 13.37
N PRO A 26 -10.69 -11.08 14.44
CA PRO A 26 -9.70 -10.00 14.47
C PRO A 26 -8.67 -10.14 13.35
N THR A 27 -8.52 -11.30 12.76
CA THR A 27 -7.73 -11.58 11.56
C THR A 27 -8.13 -10.73 10.35
N VAL A 28 -9.43 -10.52 10.08
CA VAL A 28 -9.88 -9.73 8.93
C VAL A 28 -9.53 -8.25 9.07
N LEU A 29 -9.57 -7.73 10.30
CA LEU A 29 -9.16 -6.35 10.58
C LEU A 29 -7.65 -6.16 10.50
N LEU A 30 -6.89 -7.18 10.86
CA LEU A 30 -5.42 -7.17 10.74
C LEU A 30 -4.98 -7.35 9.28
N GLU A 31 -5.66 -8.17 8.52
CA GLU A 31 -5.39 -8.37 7.09
C GLU A 31 -5.73 -7.14 6.24
N SER A 32 -6.74 -6.36 6.62
CA SER A 32 -7.07 -5.13 5.90
C SER A 32 -6.01 -4.03 6.01
N CYS A 33 -5.09 -4.14 6.97
CA CYS A 33 -3.95 -3.24 7.13
C CYS A 33 -2.65 -3.83 6.56
N SER A 34 -2.68 -5.06 6.07
CA SER A 34 -1.51 -5.67 5.44
C SER A 34 -1.41 -5.19 4.00
N PHE A 35 -0.34 -4.47 3.68
CA PHE A 35 0.04 -4.27 2.29
C PHE A 35 0.50 -5.63 1.77
N ASP A 36 -0.32 -6.25 0.95
CA ASP A 36 0.06 -7.48 0.26
C ASP A 36 0.79 -7.12 -1.04
N PRO A 37 2.09 -7.37 -1.12
CA PRO A 37 2.84 -7.09 -2.34
C PRO A 37 2.38 -7.97 -3.53
N ASP A 38 1.65 -9.05 -3.26
CA ASP A 38 1.12 -9.92 -4.30
C ASP A 38 -0.18 -9.36 -4.94
N THR A 39 -0.77 -8.30 -4.39
CA THR A 39 -1.88 -7.57 -5.01
C THR A 39 -1.45 -6.63 -6.14
N SER A 40 -0.15 -6.50 -6.39
CA SER A 40 0.31 -5.76 -7.55
C SER A 40 -0.09 -6.55 -8.82
N THR A 41 -0.78 -5.89 -9.72
CA THR A 41 -1.13 -6.44 -11.04
C THR A 41 0.07 -6.48 -11.99
N ALA A 42 1.20 -5.97 -11.56
CA ALA A 42 2.44 -5.97 -12.32
C ALA A 42 3.09 -7.35 -12.32
N GLY A 43 3.56 -7.78 -13.48
CA GLY A 43 4.35 -9.00 -13.59
C GLY A 43 5.67 -8.92 -12.78
N PRO A 44 6.24 -10.08 -12.41
CA PRO A 44 7.45 -10.14 -11.58
C PRO A 44 8.65 -9.42 -12.21
N GLU A 45 8.73 -9.40 -13.53
CA GLU A 45 9.77 -8.71 -14.28
C GLU A 45 9.71 -7.19 -14.08
N ARG A 46 8.51 -6.61 -14.19
CA ARG A 46 8.29 -5.17 -13.96
C ARG A 46 8.64 -4.79 -12.52
N LEU A 47 8.25 -5.60 -11.55
CA LEU A 47 8.57 -5.36 -10.14
C LEU A 47 10.07 -5.40 -9.89
N ALA A 48 10.78 -6.33 -10.51
CA ALA A 48 12.23 -6.43 -10.40
C ALA A 48 12.94 -5.17 -10.97
N ILE A 49 12.45 -4.63 -12.06
CA ILE A 49 12.97 -3.38 -12.65
C ILE A 49 12.73 -2.20 -11.72
N LEU A 50 11.52 -2.05 -11.19
CA LEU A 50 11.18 -0.98 -10.25
C LEU A 50 12.01 -1.08 -8.96
N ASP A 51 12.21 -2.28 -8.44
CA ASP A 51 13.08 -2.51 -7.28
C ASP A 51 14.54 -2.15 -7.57
N ALA A 52 15.03 -2.46 -8.78
CA ALA A 52 16.39 -2.13 -9.19
C ALA A 52 16.58 -0.61 -9.32
N ILE A 53 15.61 0.09 -9.90
CA ILE A 53 15.63 1.56 -10.00
C ILE A 53 15.64 2.18 -8.60
N ALA A 54 14.76 1.73 -7.74
CA ALA A 54 14.67 2.22 -6.37
C ALA A 54 15.95 1.97 -5.56
N GLU A 55 16.56 0.80 -5.72
CA GLU A 55 17.84 0.46 -5.08
C GLU A 55 18.99 1.33 -5.57
N THR A 56 18.95 1.79 -6.82
CA THR A 56 19.93 2.72 -7.34
C THR A 56 19.84 4.09 -6.66
N ILE A 57 18.65 4.49 -6.27
CA ILE A 57 18.39 5.76 -5.57
C ILE A 57 18.68 5.64 -4.08
N ILE A 58 18.24 4.56 -3.45
CA ILE A 58 18.41 4.28 -2.02
C ILE A 58 19.07 2.91 -1.86
N PRO A 59 20.42 2.86 -1.99
CA PRO A 59 21.13 1.60 -1.94
C PRO A 59 21.21 1.04 -0.51
N ARG A 60 21.37 -0.27 -0.44
CA ARG A 60 21.69 -0.94 0.81
C ARG A 60 23.07 -0.48 1.31
N THR A 61 23.10 -0.11 2.60
CA THR A 61 24.33 0.23 3.32
C THR A 61 24.43 -0.58 4.61
N ALA A 62 24.76 0.03 5.73
CA ALA A 62 24.58 -0.59 7.06
C ALA A 62 23.10 -0.78 7.42
N THR A 63 22.20 -0.07 6.73
CA THR A 63 20.75 -0.21 6.83
C THR A 63 20.19 -0.84 5.56
N ALA A 64 18.97 -1.38 5.64
CA ALA A 64 18.27 -1.97 4.51
C ALA A 64 18.06 -0.93 3.39
N GLY A 65 18.22 -1.36 2.14
CA GLY A 65 17.94 -0.56 0.95
C GLY A 65 16.49 -0.68 0.48
N ALA A 66 16.17 0.01 -0.62
CA ALA A 66 14.81 0.04 -1.17
C ALA A 66 14.34 -1.36 -1.61
N ARG A 67 15.22 -2.18 -2.15
CA ARG A 67 14.91 -3.57 -2.56
C ARG A 67 14.53 -4.45 -1.38
N ASP A 68 15.18 -4.29 -0.24
CA ASP A 68 14.87 -5.04 0.98
C ASP A 68 13.45 -4.71 1.49
N ALA A 69 12.99 -3.48 1.24
CA ALA A 69 11.63 -3.03 1.57
C ALA A 69 10.60 -3.42 0.48
N ARG A 70 11.00 -4.08 -0.61
CA ARG A 70 10.12 -4.48 -1.73
C ARG A 70 9.34 -3.29 -2.28
N ILE A 71 10.01 -2.17 -2.44
CA ILE A 71 9.38 -0.89 -2.79
C ILE A 71 8.77 -0.89 -4.20
N GLY A 72 9.20 -1.78 -5.09
CA GLY A 72 8.71 -1.88 -6.46
C GLY A 72 7.20 -2.09 -6.54
N ALA A 73 6.65 -2.94 -5.69
CA ALA A 73 5.21 -3.17 -5.61
C ALA A 73 4.44 -1.93 -5.17
N PHE A 74 4.97 -1.19 -4.20
CA PHE A 74 4.40 0.08 -3.75
C PHE A 74 4.44 1.14 -4.86
N ILE A 75 5.57 1.26 -5.56
CA ILE A 75 5.72 2.19 -6.69
C ILE A 75 4.69 1.88 -7.78
N ASP A 76 4.50 0.60 -8.13
CA ASP A 76 3.53 0.20 -9.15
C ASP A 76 2.10 0.63 -8.80
N VAL A 77 1.68 0.41 -7.55
CA VAL A 77 0.38 0.84 -7.05
C VAL A 77 0.24 2.37 -7.11
N MET A 78 1.26 3.11 -6.68
CA MET A 78 1.25 4.58 -6.70
C MET A 78 1.14 5.12 -8.13
N ILE A 79 1.85 4.53 -9.07
CA ILE A 79 1.78 4.92 -10.48
C ILE A 79 0.38 4.68 -11.03
N ARG A 80 -0.17 3.51 -10.78
CA ARG A 80 -1.48 3.12 -11.30
C ARG A 80 -2.62 3.97 -10.73
N ASP A 81 -2.58 4.23 -9.43
CA ASP A 81 -3.73 4.80 -8.72
C ASP A 81 -3.63 6.31 -8.52
N CYS A 82 -2.41 6.88 -8.56
CA CYS A 82 -2.17 8.27 -8.20
C CYS A 82 -1.67 9.13 -9.37
N TYR A 83 -1.13 8.55 -10.42
CA TYR A 83 -0.58 9.32 -11.54
C TYR A 83 -1.59 9.50 -12.67
N TYR A 84 -1.52 10.66 -13.34
CA TYR A 84 -2.30 10.93 -14.54
C TYR A 84 -1.88 10.00 -15.69
N PRO A 85 -2.79 9.67 -16.62
CA PRO A 85 -2.51 8.73 -17.72
C PRO A 85 -1.30 9.09 -18.59
N ASP A 86 -1.08 10.36 -18.85
CA ASP A 86 0.07 10.85 -19.61
C ASP A 86 1.41 10.61 -18.90
N MET A 87 1.42 10.74 -17.58
CA MET A 87 2.60 10.44 -16.75
C MET A 87 2.85 8.94 -16.67
N GLN A 88 1.81 8.13 -16.58
CA GLN A 88 1.91 6.67 -16.58
C GLN A 88 2.53 6.18 -17.90
N GLU A 89 2.08 6.72 -19.02
CA GLU A 89 2.59 6.38 -20.35
C GLU A 89 4.09 6.71 -20.49
N LYS A 90 4.50 7.91 -20.08
CA LYS A 90 5.91 8.32 -20.09
C LYS A 90 6.79 7.41 -19.24
N LEU A 91 6.33 7.05 -18.06
CA LEU A 91 7.07 6.14 -17.18
C LEU A 91 7.18 4.74 -17.77
N ASN A 92 6.07 4.22 -18.31
CA ASN A 92 6.06 2.91 -18.93
C ASN A 92 7.00 2.85 -20.17
N ALA A 93 7.02 3.91 -20.98
CA ALA A 93 7.95 4.02 -22.09
C ALA A 93 9.41 3.99 -21.59
N GLY A 94 9.74 4.76 -20.55
CA GLY A 94 11.08 4.76 -19.97
C GLY A 94 11.50 3.40 -19.38
N ILE A 95 10.60 2.66 -18.77
CA ILE A 95 10.88 1.31 -18.27
C ILE A 95 11.19 0.33 -19.42
N GLN A 96 10.56 0.49 -20.56
CA GLN A 96 10.80 -0.37 -21.72
C GLN A 96 12.14 -0.10 -22.44
N GLU A 97 12.75 1.05 -22.19
CA GLU A 97 14.04 1.39 -22.76
C GLU A 97 15.24 0.83 -21.96
N ILE A 98 14.98 0.37 -20.75
CA ILE A 98 16.00 -0.22 -19.87
C ILE A 98 16.18 -1.70 -20.19
#